data_01110109d83825a2319a6e78a469ca85
#
_entry.id   01110109d83825a2319a6e78a469ca85
#
_cell.length_a   1.000
_cell.length_b   1.000
_cell.length_c   1.000
_cell.angle_alpha   90.00
_cell.angle_beta   90.00
_cell.angle_gamma   90.00
#
_symmetry.space_group_name_H-M   'P 1'
#
loop_
_entity.id
_entity.type
_entity.pdbx_description
1 polymer ?
#
loop_
_entity_poly.entity_id
_entity_poly.type
_entity_poly.pdbx_seq_one_letter_code
_entity_poly.pdbx_strand_id
1 'polypeptide(L)'
;VERCIAEAGIGFMMAPMHHPATRHVAPVRIELGTRTIFNILGPLTNPAGVRFQLSGAFAADLLRPMAETLAALGSERAWIVHGGDGTDELSIAAPSQVAALEDGRVREFTVSPADAGLPCHDFAQIRGGTPAENAAALRGLLDGAQGAYRDAVLLNAAAALVVARKAGGLPEGVALAARALDSGAARAKLDDLVRLTNGG
;
A
#
# COMPACT_ATOMS: atom_id res chain seq x y z
N VAL A 1 -0.71 -7.93 17.23
CA VAL A 1 -0.33 -6.77 16.41
C VAL A 1 0.49 -5.80 17.24
N GLU A 2 0.04 -5.33 18.42
CA GLU A 2 0.77 -4.39 19.28
C GLU A 2 2.20 -4.86 19.57
N ARG A 3 2.39 -6.12 19.97
CA ARG A 3 3.70 -6.72 20.17
C ARG A 3 4.58 -6.65 18.91
N CYS A 4 4.00 -6.96 17.71
CA CYS A 4 4.75 -6.88 16.45
C CYS A 4 5.19 -5.43 16.14
N ILE A 5 4.33 -4.44 16.38
CA ILE A 5 4.69 -3.04 16.20
C ILE A 5 5.79 -2.61 17.19
N ALA A 6 5.67 -3.01 18.45
CA ALA A 6 6.64 -2.63 19.48
C ALA A 6 8.02 -3.29 19.27
N GLU A 7 8.08 -4.56 18.92
CA GLU A 7 9.32 -5.33 18.84
C GLU A 7 9.92 -5.38 17.42
N ALA A 8 9.09 -5.50 16.36
CA ALA A 8 9.57 -5.53 14.98
C ALA A 8 9.40 -4.19 14.23
N GLY A 9 8.60 -3.25 14.75
CA GLY A 9 8.30 -2.00 14.07
C GLY A 9 7.31 -2.13 12.92
N ILE A 10 6.67 -3.29 12.74
CA ILE A 10 5.68 -3.57 11.72
C ILE A 10 4.59 -4.47 12.28
N GLY A 11 3.33 -4.26 11.84
CA GLY A 11 2.20 -5.13 12.18
C GLY A 11 1.31 -5.38 10.98
N PHE A 12 0.86 -6.61 10.81
CA PHE A 12 -0.11 -6.98 9.79
C PHE A 12 -1.49 -7.12 10.43
N MET A 13 -2.44 -6.30 9.97
CA MET A 13 -3.82 -6.32 10.46
C MET A 13 -4.73 -6.95 9.42
N MET A 14 -4.96 -8.25 9.54
CA MET A 14 -5.85 -8.98 8.64
C MET A 14 -7.29 -8.49 8.84
N ALA A 15 -7.90 -7.92 7.80
CA ALA A 15 -9.18 -7.23 7.86
C ALA A 15 -10.31 -8.04 8.55
N PRO A 16 -10.52 -9.34 8.29
CA PRO A 16 -11.56 -10.12 8.96
C PRO A 16 -11.42 -10.18 10.48
N MET A 17 -10.21 -10.02 11.00
CA MET A 17 -9.92 -10.05 12.45
C MET A 17 -10.10 -8.69 13.11
N HIS A 18 -9.94 -7.60 12.33
CA HIS A 18 -9.92 -6.23 12.85
C HIS A 18 -11.18 -5.42 12.53
N HIS A 19 -12.08 -5.96 11.72
CA HIS A 19 -13.40 -5.36 11.42
C HIS A 19 -14.54 -6.33 11.77
N PRO A 20 -14.82 -6.58 13.06
CA PRO A 20 -15.78 -7.58 13.49
C PRO A 20 -17.20 -7.33 12.94
N ALA A 21 -17.58 -6.07 12.75
CA ALA A 21 -18.87 -5.72 12.17
C ALA A 21 -19.05 -6.22 10.73
N THR A 22 -17.96 -6.31 9.94
CA THR A 22 -18.05 -6.79 8.55
C THR A 22 -18.32 -8.28 8.47
N ARG A 23 -18.11 -9.05 9.55
CA ARG A 23 -18.40 -10.49 9.61
C ARG A 23 -19.89 -10.78 9.34
N HIS A 24 -20.78 -9.91 9.81
CA HIS A 24 -22.22 -10.08 9.64
C HIS A 24 -22.69 -9.92 8.19
N VAL A 25 -21.95 -9.16 7.38
CA VAL A 25 -22.27 -8.90 5.97
C VAL A 25 -21.44 -9.72 5.00
N ALA A 26 -20.43 -10.44 5.49
CA ALA A 26 -19.52 -11.21 4.65
C ALA A 26 -20.26 -12.29 3.79
N PRO A 27 -21.21 -13.08 4.31
CA PRO A 27 -21.94 -14.04 3.50
C PRO A 27 -22.71 -13.37 2.36
N VAL A 28 -23.41 -12.26 2.64
CA VAL A 28 -24.17 -11.50 1.65
C VAL A 28 -23.26 -10.92 0.57
N ARG A 29 -22.07 -10.42 0.95
CA ARG A 29 -21.09 -9.92 -0.02
C ARG A 29 -20.58 -11.01 -0.97
N ILE A 30 -20.38 -12.22 -0.46
CA ILE A 30 -19.97 -13.37 -1.28
C ILE A 30 -21.09 -13.75 -2.25
N GLU A 31 -22.33 -13.79 -1.78
CA GLU A 31 -23.51 -14.11 -2.60
C GLU A 31 -23.74 -13.07 -3.71
N LEU A 32 -23.59 -11.78 -3.39
CA LEU A 32 -23.76 -10.68 -4.35
C LEU A 32 -22.66 -10.69 -5.44
N GLY A 33 -21.45 -11.17 -5.14
CA GLY A 33 -20.35 -11.26 -6.08
C GLY A 33 -19.91 -9.92 -6.70
N THR A 34 -20.33 -8.79 -6.12
CA THR A 34 -20.05 -7.44 -6.63
C THR A 34 -19.38 -6.56 -5.59
N ARG A 35 -18.81 -5.44 -6.06
CA ARG A 35 -18.24 -4.42 -5.17
C ARG A 35 -19.37 -3.67 -4.45
N THR A 36 -19.13 -3.36 -3.18
CA THR A 36 -20.06 -2.64 -2.31
C THR A 36 -19.31 -1.55 -1.54
N ILE A 37 -20.03 -0.72 -0.79
CA ILE A 37 -19.42 0.28 0.10
C ILE A 37 -18.39 -0.32 1.07
N PHE A 38 -18.54 -1.60 1.45
CA PHE A 38 -17.59 -2.28 2.32
C PHE A 38 -16.19 -2.44 1.71
N ASN A 39 -16.04 -2.27 0.40
CA ASN A 39 -14.73 -2.28 -0.26
C ASN A 39 -13.92 -1.00 0.02
N ILE A 40 -14.58 0.10 0.37
CA ILE A 40 -13.93 1.37 0.70
C ILE A 40 -13.89 1.65 2.20
N LEU A 41 -14.74 1.01 3.00
CA LEU A 41 -14.78 1.26 4.45
C LEU A 41 -13.51 0.77 5.17
N GLY A 42 -12.89 -0.33 4.72
CA GLY A 42 -11.67 -0.87 5.32
C GLY A 42 -10.55 0.17 5.42
N PRO A 43 -10.12 0.78 4.31
CA PRO A 43 -9.13 1.86 4.33
C PRO A 43 -9.51 3.08 5.17
N LEU A 44 -10.81 3.38 5.27
CA LEU A 44 -11.32 4.54 6.01
C LEU A 44 -11.48 4.30 7.52
N THR A 45 -11.43 3.04 7.96
CA THR A 45 -11.65 2.64 9.35
C THR A 45 -10.47 1.85 9.91
N ASN A 46 -9.23 2.28 9.62
CA ASN A 46 -8.03 1.61 10.11
C ASN A 46 -8.04 1.58 11.65
N PRO A 47 -8.04 0.39 12.29
CA PRO A 47 -8.17 0.25 13.73
C PRO A 47 -6.97 0.76 14.53
N ALA A 48 -5.82 0.98 13.88
CA ALA A 48 -4.64 1.57 14.51
C ALA A 48 -4.71 3.11 14.59
N GLY A 49 -5.76 3.74 14.05
CA GLY A 49 -5.92 5.20 14.10
C GLY A 49 -4.75 5.96 13.45
N VAL A 50 -4.21 5.42 12.35
CA VAL A 50 -3.04 5.99 11.68
C VAL A 50 -3.33 7.39 11.16
N ARG A 51 -2.38 8.31 11.36
CA ARG A 51 -2.48 9.71 10.89
C ARG A 51 -1.89 9.92 9.50
N PHE A 52 -1.05 9.00 9.04
CA PHE A 52 -0.38 8.99 7.74
C PHE A 52 -0.76 7.71 7.00
N GLN A 53 -1.33 7.83 5.80
CA GLN A 53 -1.87 6.68 5.10
C GLN A 53 -1.65 6.76 3.59
N LEU A 54 -1.16 5.67 2.99
CA LEU A 54 -1.23 5.40 1.56
C LEU A 54 -2.28 4.31 1.36
N SER A 55 -3.28 4.57 0.53
CA SER A 55 -4.36 3.61 0.24
C SER A 55 -4.69 3.58 -1.23
N GLY A 56 -5.01 2.41 -1.74
CA GLY A 56 -5.55 2.25 -3.08
C GLY A 56 -7.05 2.39 -3.15
N ALA A 57 -7.54 2.82 -4.31
CA ALA A 57 -8.95 2.81 -4.66
C ALA A 57 -9.14 2.09 -6.00
N PHE A 58 -10.18 1.29 -6.10
CA PHE A 58 -10.47 0.50 -7.30
C PHE A 58 -11.08 1.32 -8.46
N ALA A 59 -11.38 2.60 -8.22
CA ALA A 59 -11.93 3.51 -9.21
C ALA A 59 -11.48 4.94 -8.92
N ALA A 60 -11.23 5.70 -9.98
CA ALA A 60 -10.66 7.05 -9.89
C ALA A 60 -11.62 8.06 -9.24
N ASP A 61 -12.92 7.91 -9.42
CA ASP A 61 -13.95 8.77 -8.83
C ASP A 61 -14.05 8.66 -7.30
N LEU A 62 -13.44 7.63 -6.71
CA LEU A 62 -13.37 7.44 -5.25
C LEU A 62 -12.20 8.20 -4.60
N LEU A 63 -11.21 8.65 -5.35
CA LEU A 63 -9.98 9.21 -4.80
C LEU A 63 -10.25 10.42 -3.90
N ARG A 64 -10.90 11.45 -4.45
CA ARG A 64 -11.22 12.67 -3.71
C ARG A 64 -12.16 12.42 -2.54
N PRO A 65 -13.33 11.73 -2.71
CA PRO A 65 -14.22 11.44 -1.58
C PRO A 65 -13.55 10.68 -0.43
N MET A 66 -12.67 9.72 -0.72
CA MET A 66 -11.93 8.99 0.31
C MET A 66 -10.92 9.90 1.02
N ALA A 67 -10.18 10.74 0.29
CA ALA A 67 -9.22 11.66 0.89
C ALA A 67 -9.92 12.70 1.79
N GLU A 68 -11.06 13.25 1.37
CA GLU A 68 -11.87 14.18 2.15
C GLU A 68 -12.46 13.51 3.39
N THR A 69 -12.89 12.25 3.27
CA THR A 69 -13.37 11.46 4.41
C THR A 69 -12.24 11.22 5.43
N LEU A 70 -11.04 10.87 4.99
CA LEU A 70 -9.88 10.71 5.88
C LEU A 70 -9.53 12.03 6.58
N ALA A 71 -9.63 13.16 5.90
CA ALA A 71 -9.46 14.48 6.51
C ALA A 71 -10.48 14.72 7.62
N ALA A 72 -11.76 14.44 7.36
CA ALA A 72 -12.85 14.56 8.35
C ALA A 72 -12.66 13.60 9.55
N LEU A 73 -12.03 12.44 9.33
CA LEU A 73 -11.71 11.46 10.38
C LEU A 73 -10.41 11.79 11.14
N GLY A 74 -9.72 12.90 10.81
CA GLY A 74 -8.56 13.37 11.55
C GLY A 74 -7.21 12.87 11.03
N SER A 75 -7.15 12.29 9.84
CA SER A 75 -5.87 12.00 9.18
C SER A 75 -5.12 13.30 8.86
N GLU A 76 -3.81 13.32 9.06
CA GLU A 76 -2.97 14.48 8.75
C GLU A 76 -2.50 14.50 7.30
N ARG A 77 -2.12 13.32 6.81
CA ARG A 77 -1.69 13.13 5.42
C ARG A 77 -2.18 11.79 4.90
N ALA A 78 -2.68 11.82 3.69
CA ALA A 78 -3.04 10.59 2.99
C ALA A 78 -2.84 10.76 1.48
N TRP A 79 -2.40 9.71 0.82
CA TRP A 79 -2.54 9.59 -0.63
C TRP A 79 -3.51 8.46 -0.90
N ILE A 80 -4.53 8.76 -1.70
CA ILE A 80 -5.44 7.76 -2.27
C ILE A 80 -5.08 7.64 -3.73
N VAL A 81 -4.76 6.44 -4.18
CA VAL A 81 -4.16 6.21 -5.50
C VAL A 81 -4.97 5.23 -6.34
N HIS A 82 -4.93 5.41 -7.67
CA HIS A 82 -5.54 4.52 -8.65
C HIS A 82 -4.66 4.47 -9.89
N GLY A 83 -4.19 3.29 -10.25
CA GLY A 83 -3.36 3.06 -11.43
C GLY A 83 -4.16 3.16 -12.73
N GLY A 84 -3.59 3.76 -13.75
CA GLY A 84 -4.21 3.84 -15.08
C GLY A 84 -4.41 2.48 -15.77
N ASP A 85 -3.81 1.43 -15.23
CA ASP A 85 -4.01 0.02 -15.61
C ASP A 85 -5.16 -0.66 -14.84
N GLY A 86 -5.85 0.09 -13.95
CA GLY A 86 -6.97 -0.39 -13.16
C GLY A 86 -6.59 -0.99 -11.80
N THR A 87 -5.31 -0.92 -11.42
CA THR A 87 -4.86 -1.36 -10.08
C THR A 87 -5.19 -0.32 -9.01
N ASP A 88 -5.34 -0.76 -7.79
CA ASP A 88 -5.49 0.06 -6.59
C ASP A 88 -4.13 0.38 -5.95
N GLU A 89 -3.11 0.63 -6.78
CA GLU A 89 -1.74 0.99 -6.41
C GLU A 89 -1.20 2.06 -7.38
N LEU A 90 -0.04 2.64 -7.08
CA LEU A 90 0.72 3.36 -8.08
C LEU A 90 1.27 2.37 -9.11
N SER A 91 0.81 2.50 -10.35
CA SER A 91 1.17 1.58 -11.42
C SER A 91 2.60 1.81 -11.89
N ILE A 92 3.31 0.71 -12.13
CA ILE A 92 4.60 0.71 -12.82
C ILE A 92 4.43 0.62 -14.35
N ALA A 93 3.20 0.38 -14.83
CA ALA A 93 2.88 0.19 -16.23
C ALA A 93 2.20 1.41 -16.88
N ALA A 94 1.59 2.29 -16.08
CA ALA A 94 0.82 3.44 -16.55
C ALA A 94 0.87 4.61 -15.57
N PRO A 95 0.53 5.84 -15.97
CA PRO A 95 0.32 6.93 -15.04
C PRO A 95 -0.82 6.62 -14.06
N SER A 96 -0.67 7.02 -12.80
CA SER A 96 -1.62 6.81 -11.71
C SER A 96 -2.20 8.14 -11.27
N GLN A 97 -3.49 8.16 -10.95
CA GLN A 97 -4.15 9.32 -10.35
C GLN A 97 -3.99 9.27 -8.82
N VAL A 98 -3.79 10.42 -8.23
CA VAL A 98 -3.59 10.60 -6.79
C VAL A 98 -4.47 11.73 -6.27
N ALA A 99 -5.22 11.47 -5.20
CA ALA A 99 -5.79 12.51 -4.34
C ALA A 99 -4.98 12.55 -3.04
N ALA A 100 -4.26 13.64 -2.82
CA ALA A 100 -3.41 13.82 -1.65
C ALA A 100 -4.06 14.77 -0.65
N LEU A 101 -4.25 14.29 0.58
CA LEU A 101 -4.53 15.10 1.75
C LEU A 101 -3.21 15.58 2.33
N GLU A 102 -3.02 16.89 2.37
CA GLU A 102 -1.86 17.54 3.00
C GLU A 102 -2.31 18.87 3.61
N ASP A 103 -1.91 19.13 4.84
CA ASP A 103 -2.21 20.38 5.57
C ASP A 103 -3.71 20.78 5.55
N GLY A 104 -4.58 19.77 5.70
CA GLY A 104 -6.04 19.92 5.71
C GLY A 104 -6.67 20.19 4.34
N ARG A 105 -5.91 20.07 3.25
CA ARG A 105 -6.40 20.30 1.87
C ARG A 105 -6.20 19.05 1.03
N VAL A 106 -7.16 18.80 0.14
CA VAL A 106 -7.07 17.73 -0.86
C VAL A 106 -6.70 18.33 -2.21
N ARG A 107 -5.61 17.85 -2.80
CA ARG A 107 -5.19 18.16 -4.18
C ARG A 107 -5.11 16.89 -5.01
N GLU A 108 -5.34 17.02 -6.30
CA GLU A 108 -5.26 15.91 -7.25
C GLU A 108 -4.13 16.13 -8.24
N PHE A 109 -3.42 15.07 -8.56
CA PHE A 109 -2.34 15.07 -9.54
C PHE A 109 -2.12 13.66 -10.09
N THR A 110 -1.25 13.55 -11.09
CA THR A 110 -0.85 12.28 -11.68
C THR A 110 0.60 11.97 -11.31
N VAL A 111 0.89 10.70 -11.10
CA VAL A 111 2.23 10.15 -10.89
C VAL A 111 2.50 9.11 -11.97
N SER A 112 3.65 9.21 -12.61
CA SER A 112 4.19 8.18 -13.51
C SER A 112 5.45 7.53 -12.92
N PRO A 113 5.86 6.35 -13.36
CA PRO A 113 7.13 5.74 -12.93
C PRO A 113 8.33 6.68 -13.15
N ALA A 114 8.33 7.45 -14.24
CA ALA A 114 9.39 8.39 -14.57
C ALA A 114 9.55 9.52 -13.52
N ASP A 115 8.47 9.94 -12.84
CA ASP A 115 8.53 10.94 -11.76
C ASP A 115 9.32 10.43 -10.54
N ALA A 116 9.46 9.12 -10.43
CA ALA A 116 10.26 8.44 -9.41
C ALA A 116 11.64 8.01 -9.92
N GLY A 117 11.98 8.30 -11.17
CA GLY A 117 13.22 7.85 -11.82
C GLY A 117 13.22 6.35 -12.17
N LEU A 118 12.05 5.74 -12.30
CA LEU A 118 11.88 4.32 -12.60
C LEU A 118 11.43 4.12 -14.06
N PRO A 119 11.82 3.01 -14.70
CA PRO A 119 11.31 2.67 -16.02
C PRO A 119 9.84 2.27 -15.97
N CYS A 120 9.13 2.44 -17.08
CA CYS A 120 7.81 1.86 -17.28
C CYS A 120 7.97 0.39 -17.70
N HIS A 121 7.16 -0.50 -17.12
CA HIS A 121 7.15 -1.93 -17.40
C HIS A 121 5.79 -2.38 -17.95
N ASP A 122 5.76 -3.53 -18.60
CA ASP A 122 4.50 -4.17 -18.97
C ASP A 122 3.81 -4.71 -17.71
N PHE A 123 2.52 -4.45 -17.55
CA PHE A 123 1.70 -4.95 -16.44
C PHE A 123 1.76 -6.49 -16.31
N ALA A 124 1.90 -7.21 -17.43
CA ALA A 124 2.02 -8.66 -17.41
C ALA A 124 3.20 -9.17 -16.56
N GLN A 125 4.25 -8.34 -16.38
CA GLN A 125 5.44 -8.71 -15.60
C GLN A 125 5.24 -8.65 -14.08
N ILE A 126 4.18 -8.00 -13.61
CA ILE A 126 3.85 -7.88 -12.17
C ILE A 126 2.57 -8.63 -11.80
N ARG A 127 1.99 -9.36 -12.74
CA ARG A 127 0.77 -10.13 -12.48
C ARG A 127 1.05 -11.21 -11.43
N GLY A 128 0.26 -11.17 -10.35
CA GLY A 128 0.31 -12.18 -9.30
C GLY A 128 -0.20 -13.55 -9.76
N GLY A 129 0.08 -14.56 -8.96
CA GLY A 129 -0.33 -15.93 -9.14
C GLY A 129 -0.97 -16.50 -7.87
N THR A 130 -0.74 -17.78 -7.63
CA THR A 130 -1.13 -18.45 -6.39
C THR A 130 -0.44 -17.84 -5.16
N PRO A 131 -0.97 -18.02 -3.94
CA PRO A 131 -0.29 -17.55 -2.72
C PRO A 131 1.15 -18.05 -2.58
N ALA A 132 1.45 -19.26 -3.03
CA ALA A 132 2.80 -19.81 -2.99
C ALA A 132 3.75 -19.11 -3.96
N GLU A 133 3.29 -18.83 -5.18
CA GLU A 133 4.05 -18.08 -6.19
C GLU A 133 4.30 -16.64 -5.73
N ASN A 134 3.27 -15.97 -5.17
CA ASN A 134 3.42 -14.61 -4.65
C ASN A 134 4.38 -14.56 -3.44
N ALA A 135 4.34 -15.55 -2.56
CA ALA A 135 5.29 -15.66 -1.46
C ALA A 135 6.73 -15.91 -1.94
N ALA A 136 6.91 -16.70 -3.00
CA ALA A 136 8.23 -16.92 -3.60
C ALA A 136 8.75 -15.63 -4.27
N ALA A 137 7.89 -14.90 -4.99
CA ALA A 137 8.24 -13.62 -5.60
C ALA A 137 8.66 -12.58 -4.55
N LEU A 138 7.91 -12.48 -3.43
CA LEU A 138 8.26 -11.60 -2.31
C LEU A 138 9.62 -11.95 -1.69
N ARG A 139 9.89 -13.24 -1.45
CA ARG A 139 11.21 -13.67 -0.95
C ARG A 139 12.32 -13.34 -1.93
N GLY A 140 12.11 -13.63 -3.22
CA GLY A 140 13.08 -13.28 -4.26
C GLY A 140 13.38 -11.77 -4.32
N LEU A 141 12.36 -10.92 -4.19
CA LEU A 141 12.54 -9.47 -4.06
C LEU A 141 13.43 -9.10 -2.87
N LEU A 142 13.15 -9.67 -1.70
CA LEU A 142 13.88 -9.41 -0.46
C LEU A 142 15.29 -10.00 -0.49
N ASP A 143 15.56 -10.97 -1.37
CA ASP A 143 16.87 -11.55 -1.67
C ASP A 143 17.61 -10.79 -2.79
N GLY A 144 17.05 -9.67 -3.28
CA GLY A 144 17.71 -8.76 -4.21
C GLY A 144 17.34 -8.95 -5.69
N ALA A 145 16.28 -9.71 -6.02
CA ALA A 145 15.81 -9.84 -7.40
C ALA A 145 15.50 -8.47 -8.01
N GLN A 146 15.92 -8.27 -9.26
CA GLN A 146 15.67 -7.04 -10.04
C GLN A 146 14.49 -7.22 -10.98
N GLY A 147 13.94 -6.12 -11.51
CA GLY A 147 12.89 -6.12 -12.53
C GLY A 147 11.61 -5.43 -12.10
N ALA A 148 10.55 -5.62 -12.88
CA ALA A 148 9.30 -4.89 -12.77
C ALA A 148 8.65 -4.97 -11.38
N TYR A 149 8.66 -6.12 -10.74
CA TYR A 149 8.09 -6.29 -9.40
C TYR A 149 8.85 -5.46 -8.34
N ARG A 150 10.21 -5.44 -8.43
CA ARG A 150 11.01 -4.58 -7.57
C ARG A 150 10.68 -3.10 -7.78
N ASP A 151 10.60 -2.66 -9.03
CA ASP A 151 10.33 -1.26 -9.35
C ASP A 151 8.92 -0.85 -8.90
N ALA A 152 7.92 -1.72 -9.03
CA ALA A 152 6.58 -1.50 -8.49
C ALA A 152 6.59 -1.33 -6.96
N VAL A 153 7.33 -2.19 -6.26
CA VAL A 153 7.49 -2.09 -4.79
C VAL A 153 8.21 -0.80 -4.41
N LEU A 154 9.27 -0.43 -5.13
CA LEU A 154 10.02 0.81 -4.87
C LEU A 154 9.14 2.05 -5.06
N LEU A 155 8.31 2.10 -6.12
CA LEU A 155 7.40 3.21 -6.40
C LEU A 155 6.38 3.41 -5.26
N ASN A 156 5.72 2.33 -4.86
CA ASN A 156 4.70 2.39 -3.80
C ASN A 156 5.31 2.63 -2.41
N ALA A 157 6.47 2.05 -2.12
CA ALA A 157 7.21 2.34 -0.89
C ALA A 157 7.68 3.81 -0.85
N ALA A 158 8.13 4.37 -1.98
CA ALA A 158 8.50 5.77 -2.07
C ALA A 158 7.32 6.70 -1.74
N ALA A 159 6.14 6.41 -2.30
CA ALA A 159 4.92 7.16 -1.97
C ALA A 159 4.58 7.09 -0.48
N ALA A 160 4.67 5.89 0.13
CA ALA A 160 4.45 5.73 1.56
C ALA A 160 5.46 6.55 2.39
N LEU A 161 6.74 6.60 1.98
CA LEU A 161 7.78 7.41 2.64
C LEU A 161 7.53 8.91 2.49
N VAL A 162 7.03 9.38 1.34
CA VAL A 162 6.62 10.78 1.13
C VAL A 162 5.44 11.14 2.03
N VAL A 163 4.41 10.29 2.07
CA VAL A 163 3.25 10.48 2.97
C VAL A 163 3.70 10.54 4.43
N ALA A 164 4.60 9.65 4.83
CA ALA A 164 5.16 9.59 6.19
C ALA A 164 6.19 10.70 6.51
N ARG A 165 6.44 11.65 5.60
CA ARG A 165 7.46 12.73 5.74
C ARG A 165 8.88 12.19 5.95
N LYS A 166 9.17 11.01 5.41
CA LYS A 166 10.50 10.37 5.46
C LYS A 166 11.32 10.62 4.20
N ALA A 167 10.67 11.11 3.13
CA ALA A 167 11.28 11.53 1.88
C ALA A 167 10.63 12.84 1.42
N GLY A 168 11.41 13.73 0.81
CA GLY A 168 10.95 14.98 0.26
C GLY A 168 10.28 14.83 -1.12
N GLY A 169 10.43 13.67 -1.77
CA GLY A 169 9.84 13.35 -3.06
C GLY A 169 10.05 11.89 -3.45
N LEU A 170 9.42 11.48 -4.56
CA LEU A 170 9.47 10.10 -5.02
C LEU A 170 10.89 9.58 -5.31
N PRO A 171 11.80 10.33 -5.99
CA PRO A 171 13.16 9.85 -6.25
C PRO A 171 13.95 9.55 -4.97
N GLU A 172 13.83 10.41 -3.96
CA GLU A 172 14.45 10.17 -2.66
C GLU A 172 13.82 8.96 -1.96
N GLY A 173 12.50 8.84 -2.02
CA GLY A 173 11.77 7.68 -1.50
C GLY A 173 12.21 6.37 -2.13
N VAL A 174 12.39 6.33 -3.46
CA VAL A 174 12.93 5.17 -4.19
C VAL A 174 14.33 4.82 -3.69
N ALA A 175 15.21 5.81 -3.53
CA ALA A 175 16.58 5.57 -3.03
C ALA A 175 16.57 5.01 -1.59
N LEU A 176 15.66 5.49 -0.73
CA LEU A 176 15.50 4.97 0.63
C LEU A 176 14.97 3.53 0.65
N ALA A 177 13.94 3.25 -0.16
CA ALA A 177 13.36 1.93 -0.27
C ALA A 177 14.35 0.91 -0.86
N ALA A 178 15.11 1.30 -1.90
CA ALA A 178 16.15 0.47 -2.48
C ALA A 178 17.22 0.11 -1.44
N ARG A 179 17.70 1.09 -0.65
CA ARG A 179 18.65 0.80 0.44
C ARG A 179 18.11 -0.19 1.47
N ALA A 180 16.81 -0.10 1.81
CA ALA A 180 16.20 -1.03 2.77
C ALA A 180 16.16 -2.48 2.24
N LEU A 181 15.92 -2.65 0.92
CA LEU A 181 15.99 -3.94 0.26
C LEU A 181 17.44 -4.46 0.17
N ASP A 182 18.35 -3.64 -0.37
CA ASP A 182 19.71 -4.05 -0.71
C ASP A 182 20.58 -4.31 0.53
N SER A 183 20.28 -3.66 1.65
CA SER A 183 20.94 -3.94 2.93
C SER A 183 20.43 -5.18 3.67
N GLY A 184 19.35 -5.80 3.18
CA GLY A 184 18.67 -6.89 3.88
C GLY A 184 17.78 -6.44 5.06
N ALA A 185 17.67 -5.14 5.34
CA ALA A 185 16.87 -4.64 6.45
C ALA A 185 15.38 -4.97 6.30
N ALA A 186 14.85 -4.90 5.08
CA ALA A 186 13.46 -5.28 4.81
C ALA A 186 13.22 -6.79 5.01
N ARG A 187 14.20 -7.64 4.63
CA ARG A 187 14.15 -9.08 4.87
C ARG A 187 14.13 -9.39 6.37
N ALA A 188 15.01 -8.77 7.14
CA ALA A 188 15.06 -8.95 8.59
C ALA A 188 13.73 -8.59 9.27
N LYS A 189 13.01 -7.57 8.77
CA LYS A 189 11.69 -7.20 9.29
C LYS A 189 10.62 -8.25 9.02
N LEU A 190 10.65 -8.90 7.85
CA LEU A 190 9.77 -10.02 7.57
C LEU A 190 10.06 -11.21 8.51
N ASP A 191 11.33 -11.53 8.69
CA ASP A 191 11.74 -12.64 9.56
C ASP A 191 11.34 -12.38 11.03
N ASP A 192 11.50 -11.15 11.52
CA ASP A 192 11.03 -10.74 12.85
C ASP A 192 9.50 -10.87 12.97
N LEU A 193 8.75 -10.40 11.98
CA LEU A 193 7.29 -10.51 11.98
C LEU A 193 6.84 -11.98 12.00
N VAL A 194 7.44 -12.82 11.17
CA VAL A 194 7.16 -14.26 11.11
C VAL A 194 7.45 -14.91 12.47
N ARG A 195 8.61 -14.63 13.05
CA ARG A 195 9.00 -15.15 14.38
C ARG A 195 7.98 -14.76 15.45
N LEU A 196 7.63 -13.48 15.55
CA LEU A 196 6.72 -12.96 16.57
C LEU A 196 5.29 -13.46 16.42
N THR A 197 4.83 -13.74 15.19
CA THR A 197 3.48 -14.24 14.93
C THR A 197 3.35 -15.75 15.08
N ASN A 198 4.45 -16.50 15.07
CA ASN A 198 4.48 -17.96 15.25
C ASN A 198 4.92 -18.40 16.67
N GLY A 199 4.86 -17.53 17.65
CA GLY A 199 5.05 -17.89 19.07
C GLY A 199 6.50 -17.81 19.55
N GLY A 200 7.35 -17.06 18.84
CA GLY A 200 8.71 -16.72 19.30
C GLY A 200 8.74 -15.53 20.25
#